data_67040797e35f4c8c9245b9ba4d3c5df7
#
_entry.id   67040797e35f4c8c9245b9ba4d3c5df7
#
_cell.length_a   1.000
_cell.length_b   1.000
_cell.length_c   1.000
_cell.angle_alpha   90.00
_cell.angle_beta   90.00
_cell.angle_gamma   90.00
#
_symmetry.space_group_name_H-M   'P 1'
#
loop_
_entity.id
_entity.type
_entity.pdbx_description
1 polymer ?
#
loop_
_entity_poly.entity_id
_entity_poly.type
_entity_poly.pdbx_seq_one_letter_code
_entity_poly.pdbx_strand_id
1 'polypeptide(L)'
;MKRLPVAEEDRRSVKDWYDRWSGYVADVNFKPVREMFAEDAIAFGSKVEVMTSQAQLEREQWRSVWPSIEDYRFDTSTLEVIMSPDRLMAMGALIFRSTGLHPDGERFERNGRSTVTLTRPSIGAPWICTHSHISLKPGTPGISHGNRPERV
;
A
#
# COMPACT_ATOMS: atom_id res chain seq x y z
N MET A 1 -8.08 -21.75 18.25
CA MET A 1 -6.68 -21.65 17.79
C MET A 1 -6.31 -20.18 17.68
N LYS A 2 -5.10 -19.79 18.06
CA LYS A 2 -4.59 -18.42 17.94
C LYS A 2 -3.61 -18.33 16.77
N ARG A 3 -3.41 -17.11 16.24
CA ARG A 3 -2.36 -16.87 15.25
C ARG A 3 -0.99 -17.23 15.82
N LEU A 4 -0.06 -17.64 14.96
CA LEU A 4 1.33 -17.85 15.34
C LEU A 4 1.93 -16.56 15.88
N PRO A 5 2.81 -16.62 16.89
CA PRO A 5 3.59 -15.46 17.32
C PRO A 5 4.47 -14.95 16.17
N VAL A 6 4.63 -13.63 16.09
CA VAL A 6 5.49 -12.98 15.09
C VAL A 6 6.74 -12.47 15.81
N ALA A 7 7.91 -12.84 15.31
CA ALA A 7 9.18 -12.33 15.80
C ALA A 7 9.24 -10.80 15.62
N GLU A 8 9.79 -10.08 16.60
CA GLU A 8 9.88 -8.62 16.55
C GLU A 8 10.64 -8.11 15.32
N GLU A 9 11.70 -8.79 14.93
CA GLU A 9 12.46 -8.46 13.72
C GLU A 9 11.62 -8.57 12.44
N ASP A 10 10.75 -9.57 12.36
CA ASP A 10 9.84 -9.77 11.23
C ASP A 10 8.75 -8.70 11.19
N ARG A 11 8.15 -8.39 12.34
CA ARG A 11 7.18 -7.32 12.47
C ARG A 11 7.79 -5.98 12.03
N ARG A 12 9.00 -5.70 12.48
CA ARG A 12 9.73 -4.48 12.10
C ARG A 12 10.01 -4.44 10.59
N SER A 13 10.39 -5.56 10.00
CA SER A 13 10.65 -5.62 8.56
C SER A 13 9.40 -5.36 7.71
N VAL A 14 8.23 -5.83 8.15
CA VAL A 14 6.94 -5.52 7.49
C VAL A 14 6.58 -4.05 7.67
N LYS A 15 6.78 -3.51 8.88
CA LYS A 15 6.58 -2.08 9.14
C LYS A 15 7.47 -1.22 8.24
N ASP A 16 8.75 -1.54 8.13
CA ASP A 16 9.70 -0.80 7.30
C ASP A 16 9.32 -0.87 5.81
N TRP A 17 8.78 -1.99 5.34
CA TRP A 17 8.25 -2.14 3.99
C TRP A 17 7.10 -1.15 3.75
N TYR A 18 6.14 -1.05 4.68
CA TYR A 18 5.04 -0.08 4.60
C TYR A 18 5.53 1.37 4.69
N ASP A 19 6.49 1.66 5.56
CA ASP A 19 7.04 3.02 5.70
C ASP A 19 7.70 3.49 4.41
N ARG A 20 8.44 2.60 3.72
CA ARG A 20 9.03 2.92 2.41
C ARG A 20 7.95 3.16 1.36
N TRP A 21 6.97 2.29 1.26
CA TRP A 21 5.86 2.49 0.32
C TRP A 21 5.13 3.79 0.59
N SER A 22 4.86 4.08 1.85
CA SER A 22 4.24 5.33 2.31
C SER A 22 4.96 6.57 1.78
N GLY A 23 6.29 6.60 1.92
CA GLY A 23 7.12 7.71 1.45
C GLY A 23 7.06 7.87 -0.06
N TYR A 24 7.09 6.77 -0.81
CA TYR A 24 7.02 6.82 -2.26
C TYR A 24 5.65 7.29 -2.78
N VAL A 25 4.56 6.89 -2.12
CA VAL A 25 3.21 7.42 -2.43
C VAL A 25 3.16 8.93 -2.17
N ALA A 26 3.63 9.35 -1.00
CA ALA A 26 3.66 10.77 -0.62
C ALA A 26 4.47 11.63 -1.60
N ASP A 27 5.55 11.08 -2.14
CA ASP A 27 6.44 11.76 -3.07
C ASP A 27 6.04 11.61 -4.55
N VAL A 28 4.99 10.84 -4.86
CA VAL A 28 4.61 10.48 -6.24
C VAL A 28 5.80 9.86 -6.99
N ASN A 29 6.48 8.91 -6.36
CA ASN A 29 7.72 8.29 -6.85
C ASN A 29 7.49 6.83 -7.23
N PHE A 30 7.23 6.55 -8.50
CA PHE A 30 6.86 5.21 -8.98
C PHE A 30 8.05 4.26 -9.13
N LYS A 31 9.20 4.77 -9.53
CA LYS A 31 10.36 3.93 -9.90
C LYS A 31 10.79 2.94 -8.82
N PRO A 32 11.05 3.37 -7.57
CA PRO A 32 11.50 2.43 -6.53
C PRO A 32 10.42 1.44 -6.09
N VAL A 33 9.14 1.76 -6.28
CA VAL A 33 8.04 0.88 -5.88
C VAL A 33 7.96 -0.35 -6.78
N ARG A 34 8.41 -0.25 -8.03
CA ARG A 34 8.47 -1.40 -8.94
C ARG A 34 9.30 -2.55 -8.37
N GLU A 35 10.34 -2.24 -7.61
CA GLU A 35 11.18 -3.25 -6.95
C GLU A 35 10.54 -3.87 -5.70
N MET A 36 9.46 -3.27 -5.20
CA MET A 36 8.74 -3.74 -4.03
C MET A 36 7.59 -4.70 -4.36
N PHE A 37 7.21 -4.83 -5.63
CA PHE A 37 6.08 -5.63 -6.10
C PHE A 37 6.51 -6.66 -7.11
N ALA A 38 5.91 -7.85 -7.04
CA ALA A 38 6.08 -8.87 -8.07
C ALA A 38 5.51 -8.39 -9.41
N GLU A 39 6.12 -8.81 -10.53
CA GLU A 39 5.64 -8.44 -11.87
C GLU A 39 4.19 -8.91 -12.13
N ASP A 40 3.81 -10.06 -11.57
CA ASP A 40 2.49 -10.68 -11.65
C ASP A 40 1.65 -10.46 -10.38
N ALA A 41 1.93 -9.42 -9.61
CA ALA A 41 1.15 -9.10 -8.41
C ALA A 41 -0.34 -8.92 -8.73
N ILE A 42 -1.18 -9.44 -7.85
CA ILE A 42 -2.63 -9.29 -7.91
C ILE A 42 -3.03 -8.17 -6.96
N ALA A 43 -3.84 -7.22 -7.40
CA ALA A 43 -4.26 -6.12 -6.56
C ALA A 43 -5.73 -5.75 -6.73
N PHE A 44 -6.33 -5.33 -5.63
CA PHE A 44 -7.60 -4.61 -5.61
C PHE A 44 -7.31 -3.17 -5.19
N GLY A 45 -7.78 -2.22 -5.96
CA GLY A 45 -7.53 -0.81 -5.73
C GLY A 45 -8.77 -0.02 -5.34
N SER A 46 -8.57 1.21 -4.90
CA SER A 46 -9.67 2.14 -4.59
C SER A 46 -10.38 2.66 -5.85
N LYS A 47 -9.77 2.49 -7.02
CA LYS A 47 -10.29 2.96 -8.31
C LYS A 47 -10.57 1.81 -9.29
N VAL A 48 -9.73 0.79 -9.29
CA VAL A 48 -9.80 -0.37 -10.20
C VAL A 48 -10.07 -1.62 -9.39
N GLU A 49 -11.04 -2.43 -9.82
CA GLU A 49 -11.47 -3.61 -9.07
C GLU A 49 -10.38 -4.66 -8.97
N VAL A 50 -9.88 -5.13 -10.10
CA VAL A 50 -8.87 -6.20 -10.17
C VAL A 50 -7.76 -5.81 -11.14
N MET A 51 -6.52 -5.96 -10.70
CA MET A 51 -5.33 -5.81 -11.51
C MET A 51 -4.46 -7.06 -11.32
N THR A 52 -3.88 -7.57 -12.40
CA THR A 52 -3.16 -8.86 -12.39
C THR A 52 -1.70 -8.72 -12.79
N SER A 53 -1.18 -7.50 -12.85
CA SER A 53 0.23 -7.23 -13.06
C SER A 53 0.65 -5.92 -12.40
N GLN A 54 1.93 -5.83 -12.06
CA GLN A 54 2.51 -4.59 -11.54
C GLN A 54 2.36 -3.43 -12.54
N ALA A 55 2.56 -3.70 -13.82
CA ALA A 55 2.42 -2.69 -14.87
C ALA A 55 0.99 -2.13 -14.95
N GLN A 56 -0.02 -3.00 -14.82
CA GLN A 56 -1.42 -2.57 -14.77
C GLN A 56 -1.71 -1.77 -13.49
N LEU A 57 -1.20 -2.23 -12.36
CA LEU A 57 -1.35 -1.57 -11.06
C LEU A 57 -0.76 -0.15 -11.08
N GLU A 58 0.44 0.03 -11.65
CA GLU A 58 1.04 1.35 -11.82
C GLU A 58 0.21 2.22 -12.76
N ARG A 59 -0.12 1.72 -13.95
CA ARG A 59 -0.83 2.50 -14.98
C ARG A 59 -2.23 2.93 -14.53
N GLU A 60 -2.99 2.03 -13.92
CA GLU A 60 -4.42 2.24 -13.68
C GLU A 60 -4.73 2.74 -12.25
N GLN A 61 -3.91 2.38 -11.26
CA GLN A 61 -4.14 2.77 -9.86
C GLN A 61 -3.15 3.84 -9.40
N TRP A 62 -1.87 3.55 -9.39
CA TRP A 62 -0.88 4.47 -8.80
C TRP A 62 -0.82 5.81 -9.53
N ARG A 63 -0.68 5.80 -10.84
CA ARG A 63 -0.57 7.02 -11.63
C ARG A 63 -1.83 7.87 -11.64
N SER A 64 -2.98 7.28 -11.38
CA SER A 64 -4.24 8.01 -11.31
C SER A 64 -4.55 8.51 -9.89
N VAL A 65 -4.09 7.83 -8.86
CA VAL A 65 -4.45 8.13 -7.47
C VAL A 65 -3.38 8.98 -6.77
N TRP A 66 -2.12 8.58 -6.80
CA TRP A 66 -1.08 9.26 -6.01
C TRP A 66 -0.96 10.75 -6.30
N PRO A 67 -0.96 11.21 -7.57
CA PRO A 67 -0.92 12.64 -7.84
C PRO A 67 -2.15 13.41 -7.35
N SER A 68 -3.28 12.72 -7.17
CA SER A 68 -4.55 13.35 -6.84
C SER A 68 -4.77 13.58 -5.35
N ILE A 69 -3.95 13.00 -4.49
CA ILE A 69 -4.10 13.02 -3.03
C ILE A 69 -2.91 13.70 -2.35
N GLU A 70 -3.10 14.05 -1.08
CA GLU A 70 -2.07 14.67 -0.25
C GLU A 70 -1.93 13.96 1.09
N ASP A 71 -0.80 14.19 1.77
CA ASP A 71 -0.54 13.72 3.14
C ASP A 71 -0.74 12.21 3.34
N TYR A 72 -0.42 11.42 2.31
CA TYR A 72 -0.58 9.97 2.37
C TYR A 72 0.41 9.34 3.34
N ARG A 73 -0.10 8.49 4.22
CA ARG A 73 0.72 7.62 5.05
C ARG A 73 -0.03 6.35 5.44
N PHE A 74 0.69 5.26 5.50
CA PHE A 74 0.23 4.08 6.20
C PHE A 74 0.42 4.30 7.71
N ASP A 75 -0.66 4.16 8.48
CA ASP A 75 -0.59 4.30 9.94
C ASP A 75 -0.07 2.98 10.55
N THR A 76 1.25 2.88 10.65
CA THR A 76 1.91 1.65 11.13
C THR A 76 1.67 1.38 12.62
N SER A 77 1.12 2.33 13.37
CA SER A 77 0.64 2.06 14.74
C SER A 77 -0.56 1.10 14.76
N THR A 78 -1.27 0.98 13.64
CA THR A 78 -2.40 0.06 13.49
C THR A 78 -2.03 -1.27 12.83
N LEU A 79 -0.75 -1.48 12.53
CA LEU A 79 -0.28 -2.66 11.80
C LEU A 79 -0.51 -3.96 12.58
N GLU A 80 -1.21 -4.87 11.93
CA GLU A 80 -1.31 -6.27 12.33
C GLU A 80 -0.57 -7.14 11.31
N VAL A 81 0.16 -8.14 11.80
CA VAL A 81 0.94 -9.06 10.94
C VAL A 81 0.53 -10.50 11.21
N ILE A 82 0.34 -11.24 10.13
CA ILE A 82 0.21 -12.71 10.16
C ILE A 82 1.42 -13.27 9.42
N MET A 83 2.05 -14.30 10.00
CA MET A 83 3.28 -14.87 9.47
C MET A 83 3.09 -16.37 9.22
N SER A 84 3.64 -16.87 8.10
CA SER A 84 3.71 -18.29 7.84
C SER A 84 4.72 -18.98 8.78
N PRO A 85 4.56 -20.30 9.04
CA PRO A 85 5.46 -21.02 9.94
C PRO A 85 6.94 -20.97 9.52
N ASP A 86 7.24 -20.97 8.23
CA ASP A 86 8.60 -20.86 7.68
C ASP A 86 9.14 -19.43 7.64
N ARG A 87 8.32 -18.44 8.01
CA ARG A 87 8.65 -17.01 8.01
C ARG A 87 8.98 -16.45 6.62
N LEU A 88 8.51 -17.08 5.55
CA LEU A 88 8.76 -16.65 4.17
C LEU A 88 7.57 -15.97 3.53
N MET A 89 6.42 -15.97 4.18
CA MET A 89 5.23 -15.24 3.75
C MET A 89 4.63 -14.49 4.93
N ALA A 90 4.25 -13.24 4.70
CA ALA A 90 3.58 -12.41 5.68
C ALA A 90 2.34 -11.75 5.08
N MET A 91 1.32 -11.55 5.90
CA MET A 91 0.22 -10.65 5.61
C MET A 91 0.30 -9.46 6.57
N GLY A 92 0.29 -8.25 6.02
CA GLY A 92 0.17 -7.03 6.79
C GLY A 92 -1.20 -6.40 6.57
N ALA A 93 -1.82 -5.92 7.62
CA ALA A 93 -3.08 -5.18 7.56
C ALA A 93 -3.00 -3.94 8.43
N LEU A 94 -3.43 -2.81 7.89
CA LEU A 94 -3.41 -1.53 8.61
C LEU A 94 -4.37 -0.52 8.00
N ILE A 95 -4.51 0.61 8.68
CA ILE A 95 -5.23 1.79 8.19
C ILE A 95 -4.24 2.71 7.47
N PHE A 96 -4.65 3.27 6.34
CA PHE A 96 -3.95 4.41 5.75
C PHE A 96 -4.76 5.69 5.96
N ARG A 97 -4.03 6.81 6.00
CA ARG A 97 -4.60 8.15 6.12
C ARG A 97 -4.13 9.00 4.95
N SER A 98 -5.02 9.78 4.41
CA SER A 98 -4.70 10.73 3.34
C SER A 98 -5.75 11.84 3.28
N THR A 99 -5.44 12.86 2.50
CA THR A 99 -6.32 13.97 2.20
C THR A 99 -6.70 13.92 0.73
N GLY A 100 -7.99 13.94 0.46
CA GLY A 100 -8.54 14.11 -0.88
C GLY A 100 -8.92 15.56 -1.14
N LEU A 101 -9.13 15.89 -2.40
CA LEU A 101 -9.53 17.23 -2.86
C LEU A 101 -10.81 17.14 -3.67
N HIS A 102 -11.81 17.96 -3.32
CA HIS A 102 -13.00 18.21 -4.13
C HIS A 102 -12.64 18.99 -5.41
N PRO A 103 -13.56 19.06 -6.41
CA PRO A 103 -13.29 19.83 -7.63
C PRO A 103 -12.96 21.31 -7.41
N ASP A 104 -13.48 21.90 -6.32
CA ASP A 104 -13.23 23.29 -5.92
C ASP A 104 -11.94 23.47 -5.10
N GLY A 105 -11.20 22.35 -4.82
CA GLY A 105 -10.00 22.36 -4.00
C GLY A 105 -10.23 22.20 -2.51
N GLU A 106 -11.48 22.11 -2.06
CA GLU A 106 -11.77 21.84 -0.66
C GLU A 106 -11.31 20.45 -0.25
N ARG A 107 -10.71 20.33 0.96
CA ARG A 107 -10.09 19.10 1.46
C ARG A 107 -11.12 18.21 2.15
N PHE A 108 -10.93 16.90 2.04
CA PHE A 108 -11.67 15.91 2.82
C PHE A 108 -10.76 14.77 3.30
N GLU A 109 -11.12 14.14 4.40
CA GLU A 109 -10.43 12.93 4.86
C GLU A 109 -10.62 11.80 3.86
N ARG A 110 -9.51 11.22 3.37
CA ARG A 110 -9.52 10.09 2.44
C ARG A 110 -8.74 8.94 3.05
N ASN A 111 -9.31 8.38 4.08
CA ASN A 111 -8.74 7.26 4.84
C ASN A 111 -9.29 5.93 4.35
N GLY A 112 -8.59 4.85 4.67
CA GLY A 112 -9.03 3.52 4.28
C GLY A 112 -8.21 2.42 4.91
N ARG A 113 -8.25 1.25 4.28
CA ARG A 113 -7.65 0.01 4.77
C ARG A 113 -6.76 -0.57 3.71
N SER A 114 -5.65 -1.14 4.15
CA SER A 114 -4.71 -1.85 3.28
C SER A 114 -4.44 -3.24 3.84
N THR A 115 -4.42 -4.22 2.95
CA THR A 115 -3.88 -5.55 3.21
C THR A 115 -2.83 -5.84 2.16
N VAL A 116 -1.68 -6.39 2.57
CA VAL A 116 -0.66 -6.88 1.65
C VAL A 116 -0.30 -8.32 1.98
N THR A 117 0.02 -9.10 0.95
CA THR A 117 0.72 -10.37 1.09
C THR A 117 2.14 -10.17 0.58
N LEU A 118 3.11 -10.47 1.44
CA LEU A 118 4.54 -10.30 1.18
C LEU A 118 5.21 -11.67 1.16
N THR A 119 6.15 -11.86 0.25
CA THR A 119 6.98 -13.07 0.18
C THR A 119 8.45 -12.70 0.11
N ARG A 120 9.31 -13.61 0.56
CA ARG A 120 10.77 -13.47 0.46
C ARG A 120 11.42 -14.85 0.30
N PRO A 121 12.57 -14.93 -0.38
CA PRO A 121 13.23 -16.20 -0.63
C PRO A 121 13.93 -16.80 0.61
N SER A 122 14.26 -15.96 1.59
CA SER A 122 14.92 -16.38 2.84
C SER A 122 14.65 -15.36 3.94
N ILE A 123 14.82 -15.79 5.20
CA ILE A 123 14.69 -14.91 6.37
C ILE A 123 15.75 -13.80 6.26
N GLY A 124 15.31 -12.54 6.42
CA GLY A 124 16.17 -11.36 6.29
C GLY A 124 16.27 -10.80 4.88
N ALA A 125 15.84 -11.52 3.85
CA ALA A 125 15.77 -10.99 2.49
C ALA A 125 14.65 -9.92 2.37
N PRO A 126 14.74 -9.01 1.39
CA PRO A 126 13.69 -8.02 1.16
C PRO A 126 12.34 -8.68 0.85
N TRP A 127 11.27 -8.11 1.40
CA TRP A 127 9.91 -8.49 1.10
C TRP A 127 9.46 -8.00 -0.28
N ILE A 128 8.78 -8.86 -1.03
CA ILE A 128 8.13 -8.54 -2.30
C ILE A 128 6.63 -8.73 -2.15
N CYS A 129 5.86 -7.71 -2.53
CA CYS A 129 4.41 -7.75 -2.48
C CYS A 129 3.85 -8.57 -3.64
N THR A 130 3.11 -9.62 -3.33
CA THR A 130 2.43 -10.46 -4.32
C THR A 130 0.94 -10.15 -4.42
N HIS A 131 0.37 -9.54 -3.38
CA HIS A 131 -1.01 -9.09 -3.38
C HIS A 131 -1.17 -7.85 -2.51
N SER A 132 -1.95 -6.89 -3.00
CA SER A 132 -2.39 -5.75 -2.20
C SER A 132 -3.88 -5.50 -2.36
N HIS A 133 -4.50 -5.01 -1.32
CA HIS A 133 -5.90 -4.59 -1.32
C HIS A 133 -5.99 -3.24 -0.63
N ILE A 134 -6.43 -2.24 -1.36
CA ILE A 134 -6.70 -0.88 -0.86
C ILE A 134 -8.18 -0.62 -0.99
N SER A 135 -8.83 -0.25 0.12
CA SER A 135 -10.24 0.15 0.12
C SER A 135 -10.43 1.43 0.93
N LEU A 136 -11.32 2.29 0.48
CA LEU A 136 -11.67 3.51 1.18
C LEU A 136 -12.64 3.22 2.33
N LYS A 137 -12.60 4.04 3.37
CA LYS A 137 -13.62 4.06 4.41
C LYS A 137 -15.00 4.31 3.75
N PRO A 138 -16.04 3.54 4.12
CA PRO A 138 -17.39 3.76 3.58
C PRO A 138 -17.84 5.23 3.70
N GLY A 139 -18.43 5.75 2.62
CA GLY A 139 -18.88 7.14 2.54
C GLY A 139 -17.82 8.14 2.07
N THR A 140 -16.57 7.70 1.89
CA THR A 140 -15.53 8.56 1.34
C THR A 140 -15.73 8.75 -0.16
N PRO A 141 -15.61 10.01 -0.70
CA PRO A 141 -15.64 10.23 -2.14
C PRO A 141 -14.59 9.39 -2.85
N GLY A 142 -14.98 8.68 -3.93
CA GLY A 142 -14.11 7.79 -4.66
C GLY A 142 -13.02 8.49 -5.47
N ILE A 143 -13.27 9.76 -5.86
CA ILE A 143 -12.37 10.56 -6.70
C ILE A 143 -11.78 11.70 -5.88
N SER A 144 -10.48 11.91 -6.03
CA SER A 144 -9.76 13.11 -5.56
C SER A 144 -9.25 13.90 -6.77
N HIS A 145 -9.35 15.22 -6.73
CA HIS A 145 -9.10 16.12 -7.86
C HIS A 145 -7.78 16.89 -7.78
N GLY A 146 -6.83 16.39 -7.00
CA GLY A 146 -5.46 16.94 -6.99
C GLY A 146 -4.65 16.55 -8.24
N ASN A 147 -3.54 17.25 -8.45
CA ASN A 147 -2.64 16.95 -9.57
C ASN A 147 -1.19 17.32 -9.20
N ARG A 148 -0.57 16.53 -8.33
CA ARG A 148 0.82 16.71 -7.95
C ARG A 148 1.75 16.09 -9.00
N PRO A 149 2.92 16.70 -9.30
CA PRO A 149 3.83 16.17 -10.29
C PRO A 149 4.49 14.87 -9.82
N GLU A 150 4.83 14.02 -10.81
CA GLU A 150 5.69 12.86 -10.56
C GLU A 150 7.09 13.33 -10.16
N ARG A 151 7.67 12.66 -9.17
CA ARG A 151 9.07 12.85 -8.83
C ARG A 151 9.97 12.21 -9.87
N VAL A 152 10.82 13.00 -10.44
CA VAL A 152 11.77 12.57 -11.48
C VAL A 152 13.11 12.21 -10.86
#